data_22e0dd380271a4facc8c00a05700fc2d
#
_entry.id   22e0dd380271a4facc8c00a05700fc2d
#
_cell.length_a   1.000
_cell.length_b   1.000
_cell.length_c   1.000
_cell.angle_alpha   90.00
_cell.angle_beta   90.00
_cell.angle_gamma   90.00
#
_symmetry.space_group_name_H-M   'P 1'
#
loop_
_entity.id
_entity.type
_entity.pdbx_description
1 polymer ?
#
loop_
_entity_poly.entity_id
_entity_poly.type
_entity_poly.pdbx_seq_one_letter_code
_entity_poly.pdbx_strand_id
1 'polypeptide(L)'
;MSAIGVFDSGYGGLTVLKSLMAKLPQHDFIYYGDNGRAPYGERSFEEVYDFTLDATKKLFDLGCPLVILACNTASAKALRTIQQKYLPLYEPNKRVLGVIRPSAEVVGELSKTHHIGLLATEGTVRSNSYKLESVKFSPHIELFELACPKWVPLIEEDLVYS
;
A
#
# COMPACT_ATOMS: atom_id res chain seq x y z
N MET A 1 8.73 -10.45 -21.48
CA MET A 1 8.43 -9.18 -20.79
C MET A 1 8.79 -9.34 -19.33
N SER A 2 9.20 -8.28 -18.64
CA SER A 2 9.49 -8.34 -17.21
C SER A 2 8.19 -8.30 -16.41
N ALA A 3 8.09 -9.09 -15.34
CA ALA A 3 6.91 -9.13 -14.48
C ALA A 3 6.78 -7.87 -13.62
N ILE A 4 5.57 -7.54 -13.22
CA ILE A 4 5.27 -6.51 -12.21
C ILE A 4 5.23 -7.18 -10.84
N GLY A 5 6.05 -6.72 -9.89
CA GLY A 5 6.01 -7.16 -8.51
C GLY A 5 4.83 -6.55 -7.76
N VAL A 6 4.14 -7.35 -6.98
CA VAL A 6 3.05 -6.88 -6.09
C VAL A 6 3.36 -7.36 -4.68
N PHE A 7 3.48 -6.44 -3.75
CA PHE A 7 3.80 -6.72 -2.35
C PHE A 7 2.62 -6.39 -1.43
N ASP A 8 2.35 -7.29 -0.49
CA ASP A 8 1.46 -7.05 0.64
C ASP A 8 2.01 -7.68 1.92
N SER A 9 1.61 -7.16 3.08
CA SER A 9 1.98 -7.72 4.38
C SER A 9 1.21 -8.99 4.75
N GLY A 10 0.11 -9.28 4.06
CA GLY A 10 -0.77 -10.41 4.32
C GLY A 10 -1.47 -10.91 3.07
N TYR A 11 -2.80 -11.06 3.14
CA TYR A 11 -3.64 -11.55 2.05
C TYR A 11 -4.45 -10.46 1.34
N GLY A 12 -4.63 -9.28 1.94
CA GLY A 12 -5.47 -8.21 1.41
C GLY A 12 -5.07 -7.74 0.02
N GLY A 13 -3.77 -7.73 -0.26
CA GLY A 13 -3.21 -7.36 -1.56
C GLY A 13 -3.61 -8.25 -2.72
N LEU A 14 -4.14 -9.46 -2.48
CA LEU A 14 -4.69 -10.32 -3.52
C LEU A 14 -5.90 -9.71 -4.22
N THR A 15 -6.67 -8.88 -3.54
CA THR A 15 -7.81 -8.14 -4.14
C THR A 15 -7.30 -7.09 -5.13
N VAL A 16 -6.20 -6.41 -4.79
CA VAL A 16 -5.51 -5.46 -5.67
C VAL A 16 -4.92 -6.20 -6.87
N LEU A 17 -4.20 -7.30 -6.63
CA LEU A 17 -3.62 -8.14 -7.69
C LEU A 17 -4.68 -8.60 -8.68
N LYS A 18 -5.82 -9.12 -8.20
CA LYS A 18 -6.93 -9.56 -9.07
C LYS A 18 -7.40 -8.43 -10.01
N SER A 19 -7.51 -7.21 -9.49
CA SER A 19 -7.92 -6.04 -10.26
C SER A 19 -6.85 -5.63 -11.28
N LEU A 20 -5.56 -5.70 -10.90
CA LEU A 20 -4.45 -5.41 -11.81
C LEU A 20 -4.39 -6.43 -12.96
N MET A 21 -4.50 -7.72 -12.68
CA MET A 21 -4.53 -8.78 -13.71
C MET A 21 -5.69 -8.61 -14.68
N ALA A 22 -6.86 -8.23 -14.20
CA ALA A 22 -8.03 -7.98 -15.05
C ALA A 22 -7.85 -6.75 -15.97
N LYS A 23 -7.13 -5.73 -15.51
CA LYS A 23 -6.91 -4.48 -16.27
C LYS A 23 -5.67 -4.51 -17.15
N LEU A 24 -4.70 -5.34 -16.82
CA LEU A 24 -3.40 -5.45 -17.48
C LEU A 24 -3.10 -6.90 -17.86
N PRO A 25 -3.97 -7.58 -18.62
CA PRO A 25 -3.85 -9.03 -18.91
C PRO A 25 -2.61 -9.38 -19.74
N GLN A 26 -1.94 -8.39 -20.35
CA GLN A 26 -0.71 -8.57 -21.14
C GLN A 26 0.54 -8.62 -20.28
N HIS A 27 0.46 -8.41 -18.97
CA HIS A 27 1.60 -8.41 -18.05
C HIS A 27 1.60 -9.64 -17.16
N ASP A 28 2.79 -10.15 -16.87
CA ASP A 28 3.01 -11.13 -15.82
C ASP A 28 3.13 -10.43 -14.45
N PHE A 29 2.71 -11.11 -13.38
CA PHE A 29 2.77 -10.60 -12.02
C PHE A 29 3.49 -11.59 -11.11
N ILE A 30 4.30 -11.08 -10.20
CA ILE A 30 4.87 -11.83 -9.07
C ILE A 30 4.32 -11.23 -7.78
N TYR A 31 3.56 -12.03 -7.03
CA TYR A 31 3.02 -11.62 -5.73
C TYR A 31 3.92 -12.08 -4.60
N TYR A 32 4.25 -11.18 -3.68
CA TYR A 32 4.97 -11.47 -2.45
C TYR A 32 4.10 -11.05 -1.25
N GLY A 33 3.57 -12.02 -0.51
CA GLY A 33 2.85 -11.82 0.74
C GLY A 33 3.76 -12.13 1.93
N ASP A 34 3.95 -11.15 2.82
CA ASP A 34 4.82 -11.30 4.00
C ASP A 34 4.05 -11.76 5.24
N ASN A 35 3.30 -12.84 5.10
CA ASN A 35 2.41 -13.36 6.14
C ASN A 35 3.16 -13.74 7.43
N GLY A 36 4.43 -14.11 7.31
CA GLY A 36 5.25 -14.49 8.47
C GLY A 36 5.57 -13.34 9.43
N ARG A 37 5.51 -12.08 8.95
CA ARG A 37 5.76 -10.87 9.75
C ARG A 37 4.50 -10.03 9.97
N ALA A 38 3.35 -10.46 9.44
CA ALA A 38 2.06 -9.82 9.68
C ALA A 38 1.68 -9.86 11.17
N PRO A 39 0.82 -8.92 11.65
CA PRO A 39 0.30 -7.74 10.98
C PRO A 39 1.26 -6.55 11.04
N TYR A 40 1.24 -5.69 10.01
CA TYR A 40 2.09 -4.47 9.96
C TYR A 40 1.46 -3.25 10.66
N GLY A 41 0.16 -3.30 10.94
CA GLY A 41 -0.59 -2.14 11.42
C GLY A 41 -0.05 -1.52 12.71
N GLU A 42 0.41 -2.36 13.64
CA GLU A 42 0.89 -1.97 14.97
C GLU A 42 2.40 -1.81 15.07
N ARG A 43 3.16 -2.24 14.04
CA ARG A 43 4.61 -2.16 14.04
C ARG A 43 5.11 -0.73 13.89
N SER A 44 6.34 -0.48 14.34
CA SER A 44 7.01 0.82 14.18
C SER A 44 7.18 1.20 12.70
N PHE A 45 7.47 2.47 12.43
CA PHE A 45 7.79 2.93 11.08
C PHE A 45 9.05 2.26 10.54
N GLU A 46 10.05 2.07 11.40
CA GLU A 46 11.33 1.47 11.09
C GLU A 46 11.18 0.00 10.69
N GLU A 47 10.48 -0.80 11.50
CA GLU A 47 10.22 -2.21 11.18
C GLU A 47 9.46 -2.36 9.85
N VAL A 48 8.40 -1.56 9.63
CA VAL A 48 7.64 -1.62 8.38
C VAL A 48 8.49 -1.20 7.19
N TYR A 49 9.35 -0.19 7.36
CA TYR A 49 10.30 0.21 6.32
C TYR A 49 11.26 -0.92 5.97
N ASP A 50 11.90 -1.53 6.97
CA ASP A 50 12.89 -2.59 6.76
C ASP A 50 12.25 -3.81 6.08
N PHE A 51 11.09 -4.23 6.53
CA PHE A 51 10.37 -5.37 5.94
C PHE A 51 9.92 -5.08 4.50
N THR A 52 9.40 -3.88 4.24
CA THR A 52 8.95 -3.47 2.91
C THR A 52 10.13 -3.34 1.95
N LEU A 53 11.26 -2.81 2.42
CA LEU A 53 12.47 -2.69 1.62
C LEU A 53 13.04 -4.08 1.28
N ASP A 54 13.10 -4.99 2.25
CA ASP A 54 13.53 -6.38 2.04
C ASP A 54 12.67 -7.09 0.98
N ALA A 55 11.35 -6.98 1.10
CA ALA A 55 10.44 -7.55 0.10
C ALA A 55 10.59 -6.90 -1.29
N THR A 56 10.78 -5.58 -1.32
CA THR A 56 10.99 -4.83 -2.57
C THR A 56 12.28 -5.29 -3.26
N LYS A 57 13.38 -5.48 -2.52
CA LYS A 57 14.63 -6.01 -3.06
C LYS A 57 14.45 -7.40 -3.65
N LYS A 58 13.77 -8.30 -2.93
CA LYS A 58 13.49 -9.66 -3.43
C LYS A 58 12.72 -9.65 -4.74
N LEU A 59 11.71 -8.78 -4.88
CA LEU A 59 10.99 -8.63 -6.13
C LEU A 59 11.87 -8.06 -7.26
N PHE A 60 12.77 -7.13 -6.93
CA PHE A 60 13.75 -6.62 -7.88
C PHE A 60 14.74 -7.70 -8.34
N ASP A 61 15.21 -8.55 -7.43
CA ASP A 61 16.10 -9.68 -7.72
C ASP A 61 15.42 -10.75 -8.60
N LEU A 62 14.08 -10.88 -8.47
CA LEU A 62 13.25 -11.71 -9.35
C LEU A 62 13.00 -11.07 -10.73
N GLY A 63 13.61 -9.93 -11.02
CA GLY A 63 13.54 -9.28 -12.33
C GLY A 63 12.36 -8.34 -12.52
N CYS A 64 11.64 -7.95 -11.46
CA CYS A 64 10.58 -6.96 -11.55
C CYS A 64 11.15 -5.54 -11.62
N PRO A 65 10.98 -4.77 -12.70
CA PRO A 65 11.43 -3.38 -12.77
C PRO A 65 10.48 -2.42 -12.03
N LEU A 66 9.26 -2.86 -11.78
CA LEU A 66 8.20 -2.14 -11.07
C LEU A 66 7.66 -2.99 -9.94
N VAL A 67 7.57 -2.42 -8.74
CA VAL A 67 6.90 -3.02 -7.59
C VAL A 67 5.74 -2.14 -7.14
N ILE A 68 4.57 -2.76 -6.94
CA ILE A 68 3.37 -2.12 -6.40
C ILE A 68 3.19 -2.57 -4.95
N LEU A 69 3.22 -1.63 -4.02
CA LEU A 69 2.88 -1.87 -2.62
C LEU A 69 1.36 -1.88 -2.48
N ALA A 70 0.75 -3.07 -2.51
CA ALA A 70 -0.69 -3.26 -2.35
C ALA A 70 -1.14 -3.08 -0.89
N CYS A 71 -0.19 -3.12 0.06
CA CYS A 71 -0.41 -2.86 1.47
C CYS A 71 -0.53 -1.35 1.75
N ASN A 72 -1.66 -0.91 2.36
CA ASN A 72 -1.84 0.47 2.78
C ASN A 72 -0.82 0.89 3.85
N THR A 73 -0.57 0.04 4.85
CA THR A 73 0.39 0.33 5.92
C THR A 73 1.82 0.47 5.39
N ALA A 74 2.25 -0.41 4.48
CA ALA A 74 3.55 -0.32 3.82
C ALA A 74 3.66 0.93 2.93
N SER A 75 2.62 1.23 2.16
CA SER A 75 2.55 2.46 1.35
C SER A 75 2.64 3.71 2.22
N ALA A 76 1.99 3.71 3.37
CA ALA A 76 1.97 4.82 4.30
C ALA A 76 3.32 5.06 5.00
N LYS A 77 3.98 3.98 5.43
CA LYS A 77 5.18 4.07 6.29
C LYS A 77 6.49 3.96 5.52
N ALA A 78 6.55 3.23 4.41
CA ALA A 78 7.81 2.89 3.76
C ALA A 78 8.03 3.56 2.40
N LEU A 79 6.97 3.73 1.60
CA LEU A 79 7.07 4.11 0.19
C LEU A 79 7.93 5.35 -0.06
N ARG A 80 7.64 6.44 0.64
CA ARG A 80 8.35 7.73 0.45
C ARG A 80 9.84 7.59 0.71
N THR A 81 10.22 6.89 1.77
CA THR A 81 11.63 6.67 2.12
C THR A 81 12.33 5.80 1.08
N ILE A 82 11.66 4.75 0.58
CA ILE A 82 12.20 3.91 -0.51
C ILE A 82 12.41 4.75 -1.76
N GLN A 83 11.42 5.54 -2.18
CA GLN A 83 11.49 6.36 -3.39
C GLN A 83 12.55 7.47 -3.31
N GLN A 84 12.72 8.08 -2.14
CA GLN A 84 13.60 9.26 -1.99
C GLN A 84 15.03 8.92 -1.56
N LYS A 85 15.24 7.83 -0.82
CA LYS A 85 16.53 7.48 -0.26
C LYS A 85 17.16 6.23 -0.88
N TYR A 86 16.35 5.17 -1.09
CA TYR A 86 16.90 3.90 -1.58
C TYR A 86 17.02 3.88 -3.12
N LEU A 87 15.93 4.13 -3.84
CA LEU A 87 15.93 4.00 -5.30
C LEU A 87 17.00 4.87 -6.00
N PRO A 88 17.16 6.17 -5.64
CA PRO A 88 18.15 7.01 -6.35
C PRO A 88 19.59 6.53 -6.20
N LEU A 89 19.92 5.88 -5.09
CA LEU A 89 21.28 5.44 -4.78
C LEU A 89 21.59 4.04 -5.28
N TYR A 90 20.61 3.13 -5.23
CA TYR A 90 20.85 1.70 -5.44
C TYR A 90 20.12 1.13 -6.65
N GLU A 91 18.96 1.67 -7.01
CA GLU A 91 18.10 1.13 -8.07
C GLU A 91 17.42 2.25 -8.90
N PRO A 92 18.20 3.16 -9.53
CA PRO A 92 17.65 4.38 -10.16
C PRO A 92 16.71 4.10 -11.35
N ASN A 93 16.84 2.93 -11.98
CA ASN A 93 16.02 2.52 -13.12
C ASN A 93 14.75 1.76 -12.72
N LYS A 94 14.60 1.40 -11.45
CA LYS A 94 13.43 0.69 -10.93
C LYS A 94 12.41 1.66 -10.32
N ARG A 95 11.18 1.20 -10.14
CA ARG A 95 10.09 2.01 -9.62
C ARG A 95 9.32 1.26 -8.54
N VAL A 96 8.87 1.99 -7.54
CA VAL A 96 7.95 1.50 -6.51
C VAL A 96 6.76 2.45 -6.44
N LEU A 97 5.56 1.90 -6.52
CA LEU A 97 4.29 2.62 -6.40
C LEU A 97 3.52 2.12 -5.20
N GLY A 98 2.62 2.93 -4.66
CA GLY A 98 1.74 2.55 -3.56
C GLY A 98 0.28 2.82 -3.89
N VAL A 99 -0.62 2.27 -3.08
CA VAL A 99 -2.08 2.33 -3.31
C VAL A 99 -2.76 3.58 -2.73
N ILE A 100 -2.07 4.38 -1.91
CA ILE A 100 -2.67 5.57 -1.27
C ILE A 100 -2.93 6.67 -2.29
N ARG A 101 -1.94 7.02 -3.09
CA ARG A 101 -2.05 8.11 -4.05
C ARG A 101 -3.18 7.92 -5.07
N PRO A 102 -3.34 6.76 -5.73
CA PRO A 102 -4.47 6.55 -6.65
C PRO A 102 -5.82 6.73 -5.98
N SER A 103 -5.96 6.32 -4.71
CA SER A 103 -7.19 6.53 -3.94
C SER A 103 -7.44 8.02 -3.68
N ALA A 104 -6.40 8.77 -3.32
CA ALA A 104 -6.51 10.22 -3.07
C ALA A 104 -6.82 11.03 -4.34
N GLU A 105 -6.37 10.57 -5.51
CA GLU A 105 -6.62 11.19 -6.80
C GLU A 105 -8.11 11.13 -7.20
N VAL A 106 -8.80 10.03 -6.89
CA VAL A 106 -10.19 9.81 -7.36
C VAL A 106 -11.26 10.12 -6.30
N VAL A 107 -10.91 10.10 -5.02
CA VAL A 107 -11.89 10.19 -3.93
C VAL A 107 -12.67 11.52 -3.93
N GLY A 108 -12.03 12.61 -4.33
CA GLY A 108 -12.65 13.92 -4.39
C GLY A 108 -13.75 14.03 -5.46
N GLU A 109 -13.61 13.29 -6.56
CA GLU A 109 -14.61 13.22 -7.63
C GLU A 109 -15.79 12.31 -7.27
N LEU A 110 -15.55 11.30 -6.45
CA LEU A 110 -16.58 10.34 -6.04
C LEU A 110 -17.50 10.87 -4.93
N SER A 111 -17.01 11.79 -4.10
CA SER A 111 -17.79 12.32 -2.98
C SER A 111 -18.59 13.56 -3.38
N LYS A 112 -19.93 13.46 -3.30
CA LYS A 112 -20.83 14.59 -3.54
C LYS A 112 -20.86 15.59 -2.36
N THR A 113 -20.57 15.13 -1.16
CA THR A 113 -20.60 15.94 0.08
C THR A 113 -19.26 16.55 0.42
N HIS A 114 -18.20 16.14 -0.27
CA HIS A 114 -16.80 16.45 0.05
C HIS A 114 -16.36 16.00 1.45
N HIS A 115 -17.15 15.19 2.14
CA HIS A 115 -16.79 14.55 3.40
C HIS A 115 -16.44 13.08 3.16
N ILE A 116 -15.27 12.66 3.62
CA ILE A 116 -14.74 11.30 3.44
C ILE A 116 -14.36 10.70 4.78
N GLY A 117 -14.87 9.52 5.08
CA GLY A 117 -14.40 8.70 6.20
C GLY A 117 -13.31 7.73 5.75
N LEU A 118 -12.15 7.78 6.37
CA LEU A 118 -11.07 6.80 6.21
C LEU A 118 -11.05 5.86 7.42
N LEU A 119 -11.32 4.58 7.20
CA LEU A 119 -11.20 3.52 8.19
C LEU A 119 -9.96 2.69 7.83
N ALA A 120 -8.96 2.67 8.70
CA ALA A 120 -7.67 2.07 8.39
C ALA A 120 -6.96 1.50 9.63
N THR A 121 -5.80 0.86 9.45
CA THR A 121 -4.95 0.47 10.57
C THR A 121 -4.43 1.69 11.31
N GLU A 122 -4.09 1.52 12.59
CA GLU A 122 -3.49 2.59 13.39
C GLU A 122 -2.24 3.18 12.73
N GLY A 123 -1.37 2.33 12.17
CA GLY A 123 -0.18 2.78 11.47
C GLY A 123 -0.47 3.64 10.24
N THR A 124 -1.51 3.33 9.48
CA THR A 124 -1.93 4.14 8.32
C THR A 124 -2.46 5.51 8.78
N VAL A 125 -3.35 5.55 9.76
CA VAL A 125 -3.90 6.80 10.31
C VAL A 125 -2.78 7.68 10.89
N ARG A 126 -1.92 7.13 11.75
CA ARG A 126 -0.80 7.87 12.37
C ARG A 126 0.22 8.41 11.36
N SER A 127 0.32 7.81 10.18
CA SER A 127 1.21 8.28 9.11
C SER A 127 0.78 9.62 8.49
N ASN A 128 -0.50 9.99 8.61
CA ASN A 128 -1.12 11.11 7.90
C ASN A 128 -0.99 11.04 6.36
N SER A 129 -0.62 9.89 5.79
CA SER A 129 -0.31 9.77 4.36
C SER A 129 -1.53 10.05 3.48
N TYR A 130 -2.71 9.56 3.85
CA TYR A 130 -3.94 9.87 3.14
C TYR A 130 -4.28 11.35 3.17
N LYS A 131 -4.17 11.99 4.34
CA LYS A 131 -4.41 13.42 4.50
C LYS A 131 -3.45 14.25 3.64
N LEU A 132 -2.16 13.91 3.65
CA LEU A 132 -1.14 14.60 2.87
C LEU A 132 -1.37 14.47 1.35
N GLU A 133 -1.76 13.30 0.88
CA GLU A 133 -2.06 13.10 -0.55
C GLU A 133 -3.42 13.73 -0.92
N SER A 134 -4.44 13.64 -0.07
CA SER A 134 -5.74 14.26 -0.32
C SER A 134 -5.66 15.78 -0.46
N VAL A 135 -4.86 16.46 0.35
CA VAL A 135 -4.64 17.93 0.22
C VAL A 135 -4.06 18.31 -1.15
N LYS A 136 -3.24 17.43 -1.75
CA LYS A 136 -2.63 17.69 -3.08
C LYS A 136 -3.62 17.49 -4.23
N PHE A 137 -4.41 16.42 -4.18
CA PHE A 137 -5.23 15.99 -5.31
C PHE A 137 -6.70 16.36 -5.18
N SER A 138 -7.18 16.49 -3.97
CA SER A 138 -8.58 16.79 -3.65
C SER A 138 -8.67 17.78 -2.48
N PRO A 139 -8.13 19.01 -2.61
CA PRO A 139 -8.02 19.98 -1.50
C PRO A 139 -9.37 20.46 -0.95
N HIS A 140 -10.45 20.18 -1.66
CA HIS A 140 -11.82 20.54 -1.29
C HIS A 140 -12.52 19.50 -0.42
N ILE A 141 -11.90 18.35 -0.17
CA ILE A 141 -12.49 17.33 0.70
C ILE A 141 -12.09 17.53 2.16
N GLU A 142 -12.99 17.16 3.06
CA GLU A 142 -12.72 17.00 4.48
C GLU A 142 -12.57 15.52 4.79
N LEU A 143 -11.39 15.12 5.28
CA LEU A 143 -11.04 13.73 5.58
C LEU A 143 -11.11 13.48 7.08
N PHE A 144 -11.99 12.55 7.48
CA PHE A 144 -12.12 12.04 8.85
C PHE A 144 -11.45 10.67 8.95
N GLU A 145 -10.45 10.55 9.79
CA GLU A 145 -9.66 9.33 9.92
C GLU A 145 -9.97 8.61 11.23
N LEU A 146 -10.26 7.32 11.15
CA LEU A 146 -10.50 6.45 12.30
C LEU A 146 -9.66 5.18 12.21
N ALA A 147 -8.87 4.92 13.24
CA ALA A 147 -8.13 3.67 13.36
C ALA A 147 -9.04 2.51 13.78
N CYS A 148 -8.96 1.40 13.05
CA CYS A 148 -9.73 0.18 13.29
C CYS A 148 -8.78 -1.02 13.54
N PRO A 149 -8.10 -1.10 14.69
CA PRO A 149 -7.04 -2.09 14.92
C PRO A 149 -7.53 -3.55 14.87
N LYS A 150 -8.78 -3.80 15.18
CA LYS A 150 -9.36 -5.15 15.20
C LYS A 150 -9.75 -5.68 13.81
N TRP A 151 -9.83 -4.83 12.79
CA TRP A 151 -10.38 -5.25 11.50
C TRP A 151 -9.46 -6.20 10.74
N VAL A 152 -8.15 -5.95 10.73
CA VAL A 152 -7.20 -6.82 10.03
C VAL A 152 -7.19 -8.23 10.65
N PRO A 153 -7.05 -8.42 11.98
CA PRO A 153 -7.18 -9.74 12.57
C PRO A 153 -8.49 -10.45 12.24
N LEU A 154 -9.64 -9.75 12.36
CA LEU A 154 -10.96 -10.33 12.05
C LEU A 154 -11.08 -10.79 10.59
N ILE A 155 -10.51 -10.02 9.64
CA ILE A 155 -10.53 -10.38 8.22
C ILE A 155 -9.62 -11.58 7.94
N GLU A 156 -8.42 -11.59 8.52
CA GLU A 156 -7.43 -12.66 8.29
C GLU A 156 -7.85 -13.99 8.95
N GLU A 157 -8.61 -13.94 10.03
CA GLU A 157 -9.17 -15.10 10.73
C GLU A 157 -10.54 -15.54 10.20
N ASP A 158 -11.06 -14.90 9.14
CA ASP A 158 -12.40 -15.15 8.55
C ASP A 158 -13.56 -14.99 9.55
N LEU A 159 -13.39 -14.09 10.52
CA LEU A 159 -14.37 -13.81 11.58
C LEU A 159 -15.30 -12.63 11.27
N VAL A 160 -15.35 -12.16 10.03
CA VAL A 160 -16.11 -10.97 9.63
C VAL A 160 -17.63 -11.17 9.76
N TYR A 161 -18.09 -12.42 9.75
CA TYR A 161 -19.52 -12.78 9.84
C TYR A 161 -19.90 -13.47 11.16
N SER A 162 -19.03 -13.48 12.16
CA SER A 162 -19.29 -14.10 13.47
C SER A 162 -19.91 -13.15 14.49
#